data_a341c0be869db50c19071931829be903
#
_entry.id   a341c0be869db50c19071931829be903
#
_cell.length_a   1.000
_cell.length_b   1.000
_cell.length_c   1.000
_cell.angle_alpha   90.00
_cell.angle_beta   90.00
_cell.angle_gamma   90.00
#
_symmetry.space_group_name_H-M   'P 1'
#
loop_
_entity.id
_entity.type
_entity.pdbx_description
1 polymer ?
#
loop_
_entity_poly.entity_id
_entity_poly.type
_entity_poly.pdbx_seq_one_letter_code
_entity_poly.pdbx_strand_id
1 'polypeptide(L)'
;MQLDSLSWFPGHMTKTRRMITAELGNVDAVCEILDARIPMSSRNPDVDELTAGKPRLIVLNRVDQADPEMTKKWAAYFRSLGCAVIETDAKQGGGMKQFSSAVRTLLHDKIASYEAKGQIGRVLRVMVLGIPNVGKSTFINKVSGRKSAKAEDRPGVTRTKQWVPVDKTLELLDTPGILWPKFEDSSVGVRLAFTGAIRDEVIDIEELALSLIHI
;
A
#
# COMPACT_ATOMS: atom_id res chain seq x y z
N MET A 1 0.75 27.26 -4.68
CA MET A 1 -0.31 26.55 -3.95
C MET A 1 0.11 26.41 -2.49
N GLN A 2 -0.54 27.10 -1.57
CA GLN A 2 -0.33 26.87 -0.14
C GLN A 2 -1.23 25.72 0.30
N LEU A 3 -0.69 24.48 0.24
CA LEU A 3 -1.36 23.28 0.79
C LEU A 3 -1.26 23.19 2.32
N ASP A 4 -0.69 24.23 2.96
CA ASP A 4 -0.49 24.30 4.42
C ASP A 4 -1.80 24.30 5.23
N SER A 5 -2.94 24.57 4.57
CA SER A 5 -4.28 24.57 5.18
C SER A 5 -5.03 23.24 5.03
N LEU A 6 -4.49 22.25 4.31
CA LEU A 6 -5.08 20.92 4.18
C LEU A 6 -4.89 20.12 5.47
N SER A 7 -5.60 20.52 6.53
CA SER A 7 -5.71 19.72 7.75
C SER A 7 -6.60 18.51 7.49
N TRP A 8 -5.98 17.42 7.08
CA TRP A 8 -6.66 16.11 6.99
C TRP A 8 -7.11 15.68 8.39
N PHE A 9 -8.34 15.25 8.51
CA PHE A 9 -9.01 14.89 9.76
C PHE A 9 -8.11 14.06 10.70
N PRO A 10 -7.55 14.63 11.77
CA PRO A 10 -6.62 13.94 12.67
C PRO A 10 -7.20 12.68 13.30
N GLY A 11 -8.52 12.65 13.51
CA GLY A 11 -9.21 11.55 14.17
C GLY A 11 -9.19 10.22 13.43
N HIS A 12 -9.32 10.22 12.10
CA HIS A 12 -9.27 8.98 11.31
C HIS A 12 -7.87 8.38 11.28
N MET A 13 -6.84 9.20 11.21
CA MET A 13 -5.46 8.77 11.13
C MET A 13 -4.98 8.16 12.45
N THR A 14 -5.29 8.78 13.57
CA THR A 14 -4.98 8.24 14.90
C THR A 14 -5.66 6.88 15.11
N LYS A 15 -6.92 6.74 14.67
CA LYS A 15 -7.63 5.46 14.75
C LYS A 15 -6.96 4.39 13.89
N THR A 16 -6.55 4.73 12.67
CA THR A 16 -5.91 3.78 11.76
C THR A 16 -4.51 3.39 12.25
N ARG A 17 -3.70 4.33 12.77
CA ARG A 17 -2.41 4.02 13.42
C ARG A 17 -2.59 3.03 14.58
N ARG A 18 -3.54 3.29 15.49
CA ARG A 18 -3.86 2.39 16.61
C ARG A 18 -4.29 1.00 16.13
N MET A 19 -5.10 0.94 15.08
CA MET A 19 -5.53 -0.33 14.49
C MET A 19 -4.34 -1.12 13.92
N ILE A 20 -3.44 -0.47 13.18
CA ILE A 20 -2.22 -1.12 12.65
C ILE A 20 -1.39 -1.66 13.78
N THR A 21 -1.07 -0.84 14.78
CA THR A 21 -0.25 -1.24 15.93
C THR A 21 -0.88 -2.44 16.66
N ALA A 22 -2.20 -2.43 16.83
CA ALA A 22 -2.92 -3.54 17.48
C ALA A 22 -2.87 -4.85 16.67
N GLU A 23 -2.84 -4.76 15.33
CA GLU A 23 -2.85 -5.94 14.47
C GLU A 23 -1.45 -6.43 14.08
N LEU A 24 -0.39 -5.66 14.32
CA LEU A 24 0.97 -6.08 13.97
C LEU A 24 1.40 -7.40 14.62
N GLY A 25 0.96 -7.66 15.83
CA GLY A 25 1.20 -8.94 16.51
C GLY A 25 0.57 -10.14 15.79
N ASN A 26 -0.51 -9.92 15.06
CA ASN A 26 -1.30 -10.94 14.39
C ASN A 26 -0.87 -11.23 12.95
N VAL A 27 0.09 -10.47 12.39
CA VAL A 27 0.55 -10.63 11.01
C VAL A 27 2.02 -11.05 10.94
N ASP A 28 2.34 -11.76 9.88
CA ASP A 28 3.68 -12.31 9.62
C ASP A 28 4.54 -11.36 8.80
N ALA A 29 3.92 -10.59 7.90
CA ALA A 29 4.57 -9.61 7.05
C ALA A 29 3.63 -8.42 6.76
N VAL A 30 4.22 -7.35 6.22
CA VAL A 30 3.50 -6.18 5.73
C VAL A 30 3.69 -6.05 4.23
N CYS A 31 2.59 -5.86 3.51
CA CYS A 31 2.55 -5.53 2.09
C CYS A 31 2.18 -4.06 1.94
N GLU A 32 3.13 -3.23 1.51
CA GLU A 32 2.91 -1.82 1.25
C GLU A 32 2.68 -1.60 -0.25
N ILE A 33 1.50 -1.08 -0.61
CA ILE A 33 1.15 -0.79 -2.01
C ILE A 33 1.44 0.69 -2.28
N LEU A 34 2.32 0.93 -3.25
CA LEU A 34 2.73 2.24 -3.72
C LEU A 34 2.26 2.48 -5.16
N ASP A 35 2.06 3.73 -5.51
CA ASP A 35 1.79 4.13 -6.89
C ASP A 35 3.11 4.24 -7.66
N ALA A 36 3.30 3.41 -8.67
CA ALA A 36 4.55 3.36 -9.45
C ALA A 36 4.87 4.68 -10.18
N ARG A 37 3.87 5.55 -10.41
CA ARG A 37 4.06 6.88 -11.00
C ARG A 37 4.75 7.86 -10.03
N ILE A 38 4.53 7.68 -8.73
CA ILE A 38 5.02 8.57 -7.66
C ILE A 38 5.42 7.77 -6.41
N PRO A 39 6.37 6.80 -6.49
CA PRO A 39 6.60 5.83 -5.43
C PRO A 39 6.86 6.45 -4.06
N MET A 40 7.77 7.44 -3.98
CA MET A 40 8.09 8.09 -2.70
C MET A 40 6.95 8.98 -2.19
N SER A 41 6.29 9.73 -3.06
CA SER A 41 5.15 10.58 -2.65
C SER A 41 3.93 9.76 -2.23
N SER A 42 3.78 8.52 -2.71
CA SER A 42 2.73 7.59 -2.28
C SER A 42 3.08 6.76 -1.05
N ARG A 43 4.30 6.88 -0.55
CA ARG A 43 4.78 6.17 0.64
C ARG A 43 4.52 7.00 1.90
N ASN A 44 3.77 6.42 2.84
CA ASN A 44 3.57 7.07 4.13
C ASN A 44 4.84 6.89 5.01
N PRO A 45 5.52 7.97 5.42
CA PRO A 45 6.75 7.90 6.22
C PRO A 45 6.55 7.18 7.56
N ASP A 46 5.37 7.27 8.16
CA ASP A 46 5.05 6.61 9.43
C ASP A 46 5.08 5.07 9.35
N VAL A 47 4.96 4.50 8.14
CA VAL A 47 4.90 3.04 7.98
C VAL A 47 6.20 2.37 8.41
N ASP A 48 7.34 3.00 8.23
CA ASP A 48 8.64 2.42 8.64
C ASP A 48 8.70 2.21 10.15
N GLU A 49 8.32 3.22 10.93
CA GLU A 49 8.27 3.15 12.38
C GLU A 49 7.18 2.20 12.87
N LEU A 50 5.97 2.35 12.31
CA LEU A 50 4.80 1.56 12.73
C LEU A 50 4.99 0.07 12.49
N THR A 51 5.72 -0.33 11.44
CA THR A 51 5.89 -1.73 11.05
C THR A 51 7.30 -2.26 11.29
N ALA A 52 8.08 -1.57 12.12
CA ALA A 52 9.43 -1.97 12.47
C ALA A 52 9.50 -3.44 12.94
N GLY A 53 10.51 -4.18 12.43
CA GLY A 53 10.70 -5.59 12.75
C GLY A 53 9.81 -6.58 11.97
N LYS A 54 8.93 -6.11 11.08
CA LYS A 54 8.18 -7.01 10.17
C LYS A 54 8.83 -7.08 8.79
N PRO A 55 8.95 -8.30 8.21
CA PRO A 55 9.31 -8.46 6.81
C PRO A 55 8.37 -7.66 5.91
N ARG A 56 8.93 -6.96 4.91
CA ARG A 56 8.16 -6.04 4.06
C ARG A 56 8.20 -6.44 2.59
N LEU A 57 7.03 -6.48 1.97
CA LEU A 57 6.84 -6.58 0.53
C LEU A 57 6.32 -5.24 0.00
N ILE A 58 7.05 -4.61 -0.90
CA ILE A 58 6.61 -3.44 -1.65
C ILE A 58 5.93 -3.91 -2.94
N VAL A 59 4.74 -3.38 -3.19
CA VAL A 59 4.02 -3.57 -4.46
C VAL A 59 3.99 -2.24 -5.19
N LEU A 60 4.76 -2.12 -6.27
CA LEU A 60 4.67 -0.99 -7.19
C LEU A 60 3.49 -1.24 -8.12
N ASN A 61 2.35 -0.60 -7.84
CA ASN A 61 1.12 -0.77 -8.60
C ASN A 61 0.97 0.31 -9.69
N ARG A 62 0.14 0.06 -10.70
CA ARG A 62 -0.07 0.96 -11.86
C ARG A 62 1.17 1.12 -12.75
N VAL A 63 1.95 0.08 -12.90
CA VAL A 63 3.15 0.10 -13.77
C VAL A 63 2.81 0.33 -15.24
N ASP A 64 1.57 0.04 -15.65
CA ASP A 64 1.01 0.37 -16.97
C ASP A 64 0.95 1.88 -17.26
N GLN A 65 1.00 2.72 -16.21
CA GLN A 65 0.93 4.18 -16.28
C GLN A 65 2.24 4.87 -15.83
N ALA A 66 3.27 4.10 -15.52
CA ALA A 66 4.55 4.60 -15.04
C ALA A 66 5.66 4.39 -16.05
N ASP A 67 6.72 5.20 -15.97
CA ASP A 67 7.93 4.99 -16.76
C ASP A 67 8.61 3.67 -16.36
N PRO A 68 8.86 2.74 -17.31
CA PRO A 68 9.40 1.42 -17.00
C PRO A 68 10.84 1.48 -16.44
N GLU A 69 11.68 2.40 -16.92
CA GLU A 69 13.07 2.53 -16.49
C GLU A 69 13.14 3.12 -15.07
N MET A 70 12.29 4.11 -14.78
CA MET A 70 12.18 4.66 -13.43
C MET A 70 11.58 3.63 -12.47
N THR A 71 10.60 2.85 -12.90
CA THR A 71 10.03 1.76 -12.09
C THR A 71 11.09 0.73 -11.69
N LYS A 72 11.96 0.31 -12.61
CA LYS A 72 13.10 -0.59 -12.32
C LYS A 72 14.07 0.02 -11.29
N LYS A 73 14.40 1.32 -11.43
CA LYS A 73 15.27 2.03 -10.48
C LYS A 73 14.65 2.07 -9.08
N TRP A 74 13.35 2.38 -8.98
CA TRP A 74 12.64 2.36 -7.71
C TRP A 74 12.56 0.96 -7.10
N ALA A 75 12.31 -0.06 -7.92
CA ALA A 75 12.34 -1.45 -7.45
C ALA A 75 13.71 -1.83 -6.90
N ALA A 76 14.79 -1.45 -7.59
CA ALA A 76 16.16 -1.68 -7.10
C ALA A 76 16.44 -0.93 -5.79
N TYR A 77 15.98 0.31 -5.67
CA TYR A 77 16.10 1.10 -4.45
C TYR A 77 15.42 0.41 -3.26
N PHE A 78 14.16 0.00 -3.40
CA PHE A 78 13.47 -0.67 -2.29
C PHE A 78 14.09 -2.03 -1.94
N ARG A 79 14.62 -2.76 -2.92
CA ARG A 79 15.38 -4.01 -2.65
C ARG A 79 16.65 -3.72 -1.86
N SER A 80 17.35 -2.61 -2.12
CA SER A 80 18.54 -2.22 -1.35
C SER A 80 18.23 -1.87 0.11
N LEU A 81 16.96 -1.53 0.42
CA LEU A 81 16.47 -1.35 1.78
C LEU A 81 16.03 -2.66 2.46
N GLY A 82 16.29 -3.82 1.85
CA GLY A 82 15.91 -5.12 2.39
C GLY A 82 14.44 -5.50 2.18
N CYS A 83 13.70 -4.79 1.33
CA CYS A 83 12.33 -5.13 0.99
C CYS A 83 12.26 -6.12 -0.18
N ALA A 84 11.31 -7.06 -0.15
CA ALA A 84 10.87 -7.74 -1.36
C ALA A 84 10.07 -6.75 -2.22
N VAL A 85 10.16 -6.85 -3.56
CA VAL A 85 9.47 -5.92 -4.46
C VAL A 85 8.85 -6.69 -5.62
N ILE A 86 7.56 -6.42 -5.87
CA ILE A 86 6.87 -6.85 -7.09
C ILE A 86 6.28 -5.65 -7.82
N GLU A 87 6.16 -5.77 -9.11
CA GLU A 87 5.60 -4.76 -10.02
C GLU A 87 4.25 -5.27 -10.52
N THR A 88 3.20 -4.45 -10.43
CA THR A 88 1.84 -4.91 -10.73
C THR A 88 1.02 -3.87 -11.49
N ASP A 89 0.12 -4.38 -12.32
CA ASP A 89 -1.07 -3.70 -12.79
C ASP A 89 -2.30 -4.42 -12.22
N ALA A 90 -2.81 -3.95 -11.09
CA ALA A 90 -3.95 -4.58 -10.44
C ALA A 90 -5.23 -4.50 -11.27
N LYS A 91 -5.38 -3.52 -12.17
CA LYS A 91 -6.55 -3.35 -13.02
C LYS A 91 -6.59 -4.44 -14.10
N GLN A 92 -5.50 -4.64 -14.83
CA GLN A 92 -5.39 -5.65 -15.89
C GLN A 92 -5.02 -7.04 -15.34
N GLY A 93 -4.38 -7.09 -14.16
CA GLY A 93 -3.94 -8.34 -13.52
C GLY A 93 -2.47 -8.69 -13.80
N GLY A 94 -1.70 -7.75 -14.40
CA GLY A 94 -0.27 -7.91 -14.62
C GLY A 94 0.50 -8.07 -13.30
N GLY A 95 1.47 -8.99 -13.24
CA GLY A 95 2.33 -9.22 -12.06
C GLY A 95 1.66 -9.94 -10.87
N MET A 96 0.33 -10.09 -10.85
CA MET A 96 -0.42 -10.60 -9.69
C MET A 96 -0.05 -12.04 -9.28
N LYS A 97 0.30 -12.88 -10.25
CA LYS A 97 0.70 -14.29 -10.01
C LYS A 97 1.96 -14.41 -9.16
N GLN A 98 2.79 -13.37 -9.11
CA GLN A 98 4.05 -13.35 -8.35
C GLN A 98 3.81 -13.12 -6.85
N PHE A 99 2.65 -12.62 -6.44
CA PHE A 99 2.40 -12.20 -5.07
C PHE A 99 2.58 -13.34 -4.06
N SER A 100 1.88 -14.46 -4.24
CA SER A 100 1.94 -15.57 -3.29
C SER A 100 3.35 -16.17 -3.17
N SER A 101 4.09 -16.28 -4.28
CA SER A 101 5.47 -16.76 -4.26
C SER A 101 6.39 -15.75 -3.58
N ALA A 102 6.26 -14.46 -3.86
CA ALA A 102 7.04 -13.41 -3.22
C ALA A 102 6.85 -13.39 -1.69
N VAL A 103 5.62 -13.54 -1.20
CA VAL A 103 5.33 -13.64 0.24
C VAL A 103 5.99 -14.88 0.85
N ARG A 104 5.89 -16.04 0.21
CA ARG A 104 6.52 -17.26 0.72
C ARG A 104 8.05 -17.19 0.72
N THR A 105 8.65 -16.59 -0.30
CA THR A 105 10.10 -16.35 -0.34
C THR A 105 10.50 -15.38 0.79
N LEU A 106 9.78 -14.28 0.97
CA LEU A 106 10.03 -13.31 2.04
C LEU A 106 9.94 -13.93 3.44
N LEU A 107 9.04 -14.89 3.63
CA LEU A 107 8.77 -15.54 4.91
C LEU A 107 9.40 -16.94 5.04
N HIS A 108 10.34 -17.30 4.15
CA HIS A 108 10.95 -18.63 4.10
C HIS A 108 11.44 -19.13 5.46
N ASP A 109 12.24 -18.34 6.17
CA ASP A 109 12.81 -18.74 7.47
C ASP A 109 11.73 -18.87 8.55
N LYS A 110 10.69 -18.05 8.47
CA LYS A 110 9.57 -18.11 9.38
C LYS A 110 8.72 -19.37 9.15
N ILE A 111 8.49 -19.73 7.89
CA ILE A 111 7.79 -20.96 7.51
C ILE A 111 8.57 -22.17 8.04
N ALA A 112 9.88 -22.23 7.79
CA ALA A 112 10.76 -23.30 8.30
C ALA A 112 10.70 -23.39 9.84
N SER A 113 10.68 -22.26 10.55
CA SER A 113 10.52 -22.24 12.01
C SER A 113 9.16 -22.77 12.48
N TYR A 114 8.08 -22.52 11.73
CA TYR A 114 6.77 -23.08 12.04
C TYR A 114 6.72 -24.59 11.81
N GLU A 115 7.27 -25.07 10.70
CA GLU A 115 7.34 -26.49 10.37
C GLU A 115 8.18 -27.28 11.40
N ALA A 116 9.33 -26.72 11.81
CA ALA A 116 10.16 -27.30 12.88
C ALA A 116 9.42 -27.44 14.23
N LYS A 117 8.40 -26.62 14.47
CA LYS A 117 7.51 -26.68 15.64
C LYS A 117 6.26 -27.55 15.42
N GLY A 118 6.18 -28.30 14.32
CA GLY A 118 5.03 -29.12 13.98
C GLY A 118 3.81 -28.37 13.44
N GLN A 119 3.94 -27.06 13.14
CA GLN A 119 2.85 -26.23 12.61
C GLN A 119 2.84 -26.24 11.08
N ILE A 120 2.71 -27.42 10.49
CA ILE A 120 2.69 -27.61 9.04
C ILE A 120 1.42 -26.98 8.46
N GLY A 121 1.56 -26.19 7.38
CA GLY A 121 0.42 -25.56 6.69
C GLY A 121 -0.23 -24.41 7.45
N ARG A 122 0.46 -23.82 8.42
CA ARG A 122 -0.03 -22.62 9.12
C ARG A 122 -0.31 -21.50 8.13
N VAL A 123 -1.45 -20.85 8.31
CA VAL A 123 -1.87 -19.72 7.48
C VAL A 123 -0.95 -18.51 7.72
N LEU A 124 -0.30 -18.04 6.66
CA LEU A 124 0.48 -16.81 6.65
C LEU A 124 -0.47 -15.62 6.60
N ARG A 125 -0.20 -14.62 7.41
CA ARG A 125 -1.00 -13.42 7.55
C ARG A 125 -0.23 -12.19 7.09
N VAL A 126 -0.76 -11.46 6.11
CA VAL A 126 -0.11 -10.28 5.55
C VAL A 126 -1.03 -9.08 5.67
N MET A 127 -0.56 -8.03 6.35
CA MET A 127 -1.27 -6.76 6.43
C MET A 127 -1.01 -5.95 5.16
N VAL A 128 -2.06 -5.43 4.53
CA VAL A 128 -1.95 -4.58 3.34
C VAL A 128 -2.10 -3.12 3.73
N LEU A 129 -1.07 -2.33 3.49
CA LEU A 129 -1.02 -0.90 3.74
C LEU A 129 -0.90 -0.11 2.44
N GLY A 130 -1.18 1.18 2.50
CA GLY A 130 -0.98 2.14 1.42
C GLY A 130 -1.97 3.31 1.53
N ILE A 131 -1.71 4.34 0.76
CA ILE A 131 -2.56 5.54 0.72
C ILE A 131 -3.94 5.25 0.11
N PRO A 132 -4.92 6.15 0.28
CA PRO A 132 -6.18 6.05 -0.46
C PRO A 132 -5.96 6.01 -1.97
N ASN A 133 -6.82 5.32 -2.70
CA ASN A 133 -6.86 5.20 -4.17
C ASN A 133 -5.59 4.65 -4.85
N VAL A 134 -4.61 4.15 -4.10
CA VAL A 134 -3.42 3.47 -4.66
C VAL A 134 -3.75 2.14 -5.33
N GLY A 135 -4.98 1.64 -5.15
CA GLY A 135 -5.46 0.39 -5.73
C GLY A 135 -5.45 -0.82 -4.79
N LYS A 136 -5.38 -0.61 -3.45
CA LYS A 136 -5.38 -1.71 -2.46
C LYS A 136 -6.50 -2.72 -2.64
N SER A 137 -7.76 -2.26 -2.63
CA SER A 137 -8.91 -3.15 -2.73
C SER A 137 -8.97 -3.87 -4.09
N THR A 138 -8.58 -3.19 -5.18
CA THR A 138 -8.44 -3.81 -6.50
C THR A 138 -7.37 -4.91 -6.48
N PHE A 139 -6.22 -4.63 -5.90
CA PHE A 139 -5.14 -5.59 -5.73
C PHE A 139 -5.60 -6.82 -4.92
N ILE A 140 -6.19 -6.60 -3.75
CA ILE A 140 -6.70 -7.67 -2.87
C ILE A 140 -7.72 -8.55 -3.61
N ASN A 141 -8.67 -7.93 -4.31
CA ASN A 141 -9.68 -8.66 -5.09
C ASN A 141 -9.07 -9.50 -6.22
N LYS A 142 -8.06 -8.97 -6.90
CA LYS A 142 -7.36 -9.71 -7.97
C LYS A 142 -6.55 -10.87 -7.42
N VAL A 143 -5.80 -10.68 -6.34
CA VAL A 143 -4.98 -11.73 -5.72
C VAL A 143 -5.86 -12.84 -5.12
N SER A 144 -6.97 -12.47 -4.47
CA SER A 144 -7.90 -13.44 -3.87
C SER A 144 -8.82 -14.14 -4.88
N GLY A 145 -8.89 -13.66 -6.12
CA GLY A 145 -9.83 -14.14 -7.12
C GLY A 145 -11.31 -13.89 -6.76
N ARG A 146 -11.58 -13.01 -5.80
CA ARG A 146 -12.93 -12.73 -5.27
C ARG A 146 -13.16 -11.21 -5.18
N LYS A 147 -14.43 -10.79 -5.29
CA LYS A 147 -14.84 -9.41 -5.00
C LYS A 147 -15.12 -9.23 -3.49
N SER A 148 -14.11 -9.47 -2.66
CA SER A 148 -14.26 -9.44 -1.20
C SER A 148 -14.02 -8.06 -0.61
N ALA A 149 -13.13 -7.25 -1.21
CA ALA A 149 -12.86 -5.88 -0.79
C ALA A 149 -13.66 -4.90 -1.65
N LYS A 150 -14.24 -3.87 -1.01
CA LYS A 150 -14.94 -2.80 -1.74
C LYS A 150 -13.92 -1.96 -2.49
N ALA A 151 -13.94 -2.02 -3.82
CA ALA A 151 -13.09 -1.24 -4.71
C ALA A 151 -13.95 -0.15 -5.37
N GLU A 152 -13.71 1.10 -5.02
CA GLU A 152 -14.30 2.28 -5.66
C GLU A 152 -13.19 3.33 -5.84
N ASP A 153 -13.31 4.15 -6.88
CA ASP A 153 -12.35 5.24 -7.18
C ASP A 153 -12.58 6.48 -6.28
N ARG A 154 -13.02 6.26 -5.02
CA ARG A 154 -13.25 7.33 -4.05
C ARG A 154 -12.41 7.11 -2.79
N PRO A 155 -11.68 8.12 -2.29
CA PRO A 155 -10.94 8.04 -1.04
C PRO A 155 -11.83 7.68 0.15
N GLY A 156 -11.38 6.72 1.01
CA GLY A 156 -12.05 6.37 2.26
C GLY A 156 -13.17 5.33 2.14
N VAL A 157 -13.19 4.52 1.08
CA VAL A 157 -14.18 3.44 0.87
C VAL A 157 -14.02 2.32 1.90
N THR A 158 -12.80 1.88 2.17
CA THR A 158 -12.51 0.89 3.21
C THR A 158 -12.53 1.56 4.58
N ARG A 159 -13.59 1.33 5.36
CA ARG A 159 -13.79 1.95 6.68
C ARG A 159 -13.39 1.03 7.84
N THR A 160 -13.34 -0.27 7.62
CA THR A 160 -13.06 -1.29 8.63
C THR A 160 -12.05 -2.30 8.11
N LYS A 161 -11.29 -2.91 9.02
CA LYS A 161 -10.38 -4.01 8.69
C LYS A 161 -11.18 -5.26 8.29
N GLN A 162 -10.65 -6.01 7.31
CA GLN A 162 -11.25 -7.27 6.85
C GLN A 162 -10.15 -8.28 6.52
N TRP A 163 -10.31 -9.54 6.97
CA TRP A 163 -9.48 -10.66 6.53
C TRP A 163 -10.01 -11.22 5.21
N VAL A 164 -9.12 -11.37 4.24
CA VAL A 164 -9.44 -11.87 2.90
C VAL A 164 -8.53 -13.06 2.58
N PRO A 165 -9.07 -14.29 2.47
CA PRO A 165 -8.27 -15.44 2.10
C PRO A 165 -7.85 -15.37 0.63
N VAL A 166 -6.57 -15.61 0.37
CA VAL A 166 -5.97 -15.72 -0.96
C VAL A 166 -5.94 -17.17 -1.40
N ASP A 167 -5.42 -18.03 -0.53
CA ASP A 167 -5.42 -19.49 -0.72
C ASP A 167 -5.55 -20.19 0.64
N LYS A 168 -5.31 -21.51 0.68
CA LYS A 168 -5.46 -22.32 1.92
C LYS A 168 -4.46 -21.93 3.02
N THR A 169 -3.36 -21.28 2.66
CA THR A 169 -2.23 -20.97 3.56
C THR A 169 -1.83 -19.50 3.57
N LEU A 170 -2.64 -18.62 2.96
CA LEU A 170 -2.36 -17.19 2.90
C LEU A 170 -3.65 -16.38 2.99
N GLU A 171 -3.67 -15.42 3.93
CA GLU A 171 -4.74 -14.45 4.05
C GLU A 171 -4.19 -13.03 4.17
N LEU A 172 -4.95 -12.06 3.67
CA LEU A 172 -4.65 -10.63 3.70
C LEU A 172 -5.53 -9.91 4.70
N LEU A 173 -4.95 -8.99 5.45
CA LEU A 173 -5.70 -8.01 6.23
C LEU A 173 -5.83 -6.73 5.41
N ASP A 174 -7.01 -6.48 4.86
CA ASP A 174 -7.33 -5.20 4.22
C ASP A 174 -7.48 -4.11 5.28
N THR A 175 -6.81 -2.99 5.07
CA THR A 175 -6.85 -1.85 5.98
C THR A 175 -7.32 -0.58 5.28
N PRO A 176 -7.94 0.37 6.01
CA PRO A 176 -8.22 1.69 5.46
C PRO A 176 -6.95 2.36 4.92
N GLY A 177 -7.10 3.15 3.86
CA GLY A 177 -5.99 3.95 3.34
C GLY A 177 -5.50 4.97 4.37
N ILE A 178 -4.18 5.13 4.46
CA ILE A 178 -3.54 6.00 5.45
C ILE A 178 -2.75 7.08 4.72
N LEU A 179 -3.13 8.33 4.95
CA LEU A 179 -2.30 9.48 4.68
C LEU A 179 -1.73 10.01 6.01
N TRP A 180 -0.69 10.82 5.96
CA TRP A 180 -0.12 11.46 7.14
C TRP A 180 -0.62 12.91 7.27
N PRO A 181 -0.63 13.47 8.50
CA PRO A 181 -1.36 14.70 8.80
C PRO A 181 -0.79 15.97 8.14
N LYS A 182 0.52 15.99 7.86
CA LYS A 182 1.22 17.15 7.30
C LYS A 182 2.26 16.68 6.29
N PHE A 183 2.24 17.28 5.11
CA PHE A 183 3.29 17.09 4.12
C PHE A 183 4.41 18.08 4.41
N GLU A 184 5.64 17.59 4.65
CA GLU A 184 6.82 18.43 4.84
C GLU A 184 7.19 19.17 3.54
N ASP A 185 6.94 18.51 2.39
CA ASP A 185 7.13 19.06 1.06
C ASP A 185 5.76 19.22 0.38
N SER A 186 5.39 20.46 0.05
CA SER A 186 4.14 20.77 -0.65
C SER A 186 4.02 20.05 -2.00
N SER A 187 5.13 19.74 -2.67
CA SER A 187 5.13 19.00 -3.94
C SER A 187 4.58 17.57 -3.79
N VAL A 188 4.70 16.97 -2.62
CA VAL A 188 4.10 15.66 -2.31
C VAL A 188 2.58 15.75 -2.36
N GLY A 189 2.00 16.77 -1.72
CA GLY A 189 0.56 17.01 -1.75
C GLY A 189 0.02 17.19 -3.16
N VAL A 190 0.72 17.98 -3.99
CA VAL A 190 0.39 18.20 -5.40
C VAL A 190 0.39 16.87 -6.18
N ARG A 191 1.44 16.06 -6.05
CA ARG A 191 1.53 14.76 -6.72
C ARG A 191 0.43 13.79 -6.27
N LEU A 192 0.09 13.79 -4.98
CA LEU A 192 -1.00 13.00 -4.43
C LEU A 192 -2.38 13.46 -4.94
N ALA A 193 -2.56 14.76 -5.14
CA ALA A 193 -3.75 15.34 -5.75
C ALA A 193 -3.91 14.86 -7.20
N PHE A 194 -2.87 14.98 -8.03
CA PHE A 194 -2.89 14.50 -9.42
C PHE A 194 -3.19 13.01 -9.56
N THR A 195 -2.83 12.22 -8.59
CA THR A 195 -3.08 10.76 -8.62
C THR A 195 -4.41 10.36 -7.99
N GLY A 196 -5.22 11.32 -7.53
CA GLY A 196 -6.52 11.10 -6.91
C GLY A 196 -6.43 10.46 -5.51
N ALA A 197 -5.28 10.53 -4.85
CA ALA A 197 -5.14 10.07 -3.46
C ALA A 197 -5.80 11.04 -2.47
N ILE A 198 -5.96 12.28 -2.88
CA ILE A 198 -6.65 13.36 -2.17
C ILE A 198 -8.02 13.58 -2.82
N ARG A 199 -9.04 13.93 -2.04
CA ARG A 199 -10.39 14.19 -2.56
C ARG A 199 -10.46 15.52 -3.28
N ASP A 200 -11.17 15.56 -4.41
CA ASP A 200 -11.35 16.77 -5.22
C ASP A 200 -12.04 17.90 -4.44
N GLU A 201 -12.95 17.56 -3.49
CA GLU A 201 -13.70 18.53 -2.69
C GLU A 201 -12.81 19.40 -1.76
N VAL A 202 -11.56 19.00 -1.56
CA VAL A 202 -10.60 19.71 -0.69
C VAL A 202 -9.44 20.35 -1.48
N ILE A 203 -9.53 20.33 -2.81
CA ILE A 203 -8.49 20.83 -3.72
C ILE A 203 -9.09 21.92 -4.58
N ASP A 204 -8.37 23.02 -4.75
CA ASP A 204 -8.64 23.96 -5.83
C ASP A 204 -8.15 23.34 -7.14
N ILE A 205 -9.13 22.87 -7.95
CA ILE A 205 -8.84 22.16 -9.21
C ILE A 205 -8.22 23.11 -10.24
N GLU A 206 -8.59 24.39 -10.24
CA GLU A 206 -8.03 25.39 -11.17
C GLU A 206 -6.55 25.65 -10.82
N GLU A 207 -6.25 25.87 -9.54
CA GLU A 207 -4.88 26.05 -9.06
C GLU A 207 -4.04 24.80 -9.30
N LEU A 208 -4.61 23.60 -9.10
CA LEU A 208 -3.96 22.33 -9.43
C LEU A 208 -3.66 22.22 -10.93
N ALA A 209 -4.60 22.56 -11.80
CA ALA A 209 -4.41 22.53 -13.25
C ALA A 209 -3.32 23.52 -13.70
N LEU A 210 -3.29 24.72 -13.13
CA LEU A 210 -2.24 25.72 -13.40
C LEU A 210 -0.85 25.22 -12.95
N SER A 211 -0.76 24.45 -11.85
CA SER A 211 0.52 23.91 -11.38
C SER A 211 1.14 22.91 -12.33
N LEU A 212 0.33 22.22 -13.18
CA LEU A 212 0.85 21.33 -14.24
C LEU A 212 1.63 22.07 -15.34
N ILE A 213 1.32 23.35 -15.56
CA ILE A 213 1.96 24.17 -16.59
C ILE A 213 3.40 24.55 -16.16
N HIS A 214 3.69 24.47 -14.87
CA HIS A 214 4.95 24.87 -14.25
C HIS A 214 5.81 23.69 -13.77
N ILE A 215 5.41 22.46 -14.09
CA ILE A 215 6.23 21.26 -13.90
C ILE A 215 7.04 21.00 -15.17
#